data_1e70330d3b52fdedecbfd65fa4797c95
#
_entry.id   1e70330d3b52fdedecbfd65fa4797c95
#
_cell.length_a   1.000
_cell.length_b   1.000
_cell.length_c   1.000
_cell.angle_alpha   90.00
_cell.angle_beta   90.00
_cell.angle_gamma   90.00
#
_symmetry.space_group_name_H-M   'P 1'
#
loop_
_entity.id
_entity.type
_entity.pdbx_description
1 polymer ?
#
loop_
_entity_poly.entity_id
_entity_poly.type
_entity_poly.pdbx_seq_one_letter_code
_entity_poly.pdbx_strand_id
1 'polypeptide(L)'
;MSNENTSTELKGKSLKFAMAQSHFMVGDIQNNIQKMRSLAIEARDNGADIIIFPELALLGYPPEDLLLRPSLSDRVKAALSSLTDINDIVMIIGYPHVDYHGTFNSAAIIQNGQQKGFYHKQYLPNYGVFDERRYFDKGRNQVLFDYQGLTIGLLICEDLWQEDPIKALKDQGADLVVTINASPFEAGKQHTRQALLNKRATDNNLPIVYVNAVGGQDDLVFDGGSMAVQASGEVAHEAPRFLEHLLYASFDIESGQFDTQAKAPLQLSAESETYQALVVGLRDYVNHSGFEGVIVGLSGGIDSALTLCIAVDALGSDKVYAVMMPYEYTSQISLEDAQAQARRLNVSYTVCPIHDAVAGMRHTLAPLFSKAKMDTTEENIQARARGMILMALSNKFGHLVITTGNKSEMAVGYSTLYGDMAGGFDVLKDVYKTQVYALANYRNRLEDTDVIPERVITRPPSAELRPDQKDQDSLPDYEVLDAILKDYIDNDLGFNEITAKGFDPDMVRQTIRLVDRSEYKRRQAAIGTKVSHKAFGRERRYPLVNGWSIESK
;
A
#
# COMPACT_ATOMS: atom_id res chain seq x y z
N MET A 1 24.97 45.94 -51.92
CA MET A 1 24.60 44.51 -51.84
C MET A 1 25.02 44.01 -50.47
N SER A 2 24.16 44.15 -49.55
CA SER A 2 24.32 43.73 -48.13
C SER A 2 23.83 42.31 -47.99
N ASN A 3 24.73 41.38 -47.68
CA ASN A 3 24.39 40.01 -47.27
C ASN A 3 23.88 40.05 -45.83
N GLU A 4 22.59 39.92 -45.65
CA GLU A 4 21.99 39.54 -44.37
C GLU A 4 22.18 38.02 -44.16
N ASN A 5 23.18 37.67 -43.35
CA ASN A 5 23.30 36.34 -42.77
C ASN A 5 22.21 36.22 -41.69
N THR A 6 21.09 35.61 -42.00
CA THR A 6 20.15 35.07 -41.02
C THR A 6 20.78 33.84 -40.41
N SER A 7 21.46 34.01 -39.28
CA SER A 7 21.77 32.92 -38.36
C SER A 7 20.46 32.44 -37.73
N THR A 8 19.87 31.43 -38.32
CA THR A 8 18.85 30.60 -37.65
C THR A 8 19.56 29.92 -36.46
N GLU A 9 19.40 30.45 -35.26
CA GLU A 9 19.76 29.73 -34.04
C GLU A 9 19.07 28.37 -34.09
N LEU A 10 19.84 27.30 -34.24
CA LEU A 10 19.43 25.93 -33.99
C LEU A 10 19.10 25.84 -32.49
N LYS A 11 17.86 26.12 -32.12
CA LYS A 11 17.35 25.65 -30.82
C LYS A 11 17.57 24.16 -30.80
N GLY A 12 18.39 23.64 -29.86
CA GLY A 12 18.61 22.21 -29.65
C GLY A 12 17.26 21.51 -29.57
N LYS A 13 17.14 20.36 -30.23
CA LYS A 13 15.92 19.56 -30.19
C LYS A 13 15.75 18.98 -28.77
N SER A 14 14.82 19.50 -28.01
CA SER A 14 14.46 19.01 -26.68
C SER A 14 13.11 18.33 -26.73
N LEU A 15 12.97 17.16 -26.11
CA LEU A 15 11.70 16.45 -25.93
C LEU A 15 11.24 16.57 -24.48
N LYS A 16 9.97 16.92 -24.30
CA LYS A 16 9.36 17.05 -22.98
C LYS A 16 8.51 15.82 -22.66
N PHE A 17 8.90 15.09 -21.62
CA PHE A 17 8.19 13.96 -21.08
C PHE A 17 7.25 14.41 -19.97
N ALA A 18 6.02 13.86 -19.98
CA ALA A 18 5.05 13.96 -18.88
C ALA A 18 4.88 12.57 -18.26
N MET A 19 5.20 12.44 -16.99
CA MET A 19 5.08 11.22 -16.21
C MET A 19 3.79 11.30 -15.39
N ALA A 20 2.76 10.53 -15.76
CA ALA A 20 1.46 10.53 -15.11
C ALA A 20 1.47 9.62 -13.88
N GLN A 21 2.02 10.10 -12.77
CA GLN A 21 1.91 9.43 -11.47
C GLN A 21 0.47 9.57 -10.97
N SER A 22 -0.39 8.61 -11.30
CA SER A 22 -1.81 8.68 -10.98
C SER A 22 -2.36 7.35 -10.52
N HIS A 23 -3.46 7.41 -9.76
CA HIS A 23 -4.25 6.26 -9.37
C HIS A 23 -5.23 5.90 -10.51
N PHE A 24 -5.27 4.60 -10.84
CA PHE A 24 -6.23 4.03 -11.78
C PHE A 24 -6.95 2.87 -11.10
N MET A 25 -8.27 3.01 -10.94
CA MET A 25 -9.08 2.05 -10.20
C MET A 25 -9.20 0.73 -10.95
N VAL A 26 -8.97 -0.38 -10.24
CA VAL A 26 -9.07 -1.72 -10.81
C VAL A 26 -10.48 -2.00 -11.33
N GLY A 27 -10.57 -2.40 -12.61
CA GLY A 27 -11.81 -2.75 -13.29
C GLY A 27 -12.62 -1.58 -13.85
N ASP A 28 -12.32 -0.35 -13.47
CA ASP A 28 -13.05 0.84 -13.92
C ASP A 28 -12.48 1.44 -15.21
N ILE A 29 -12.50 0.66 -16.28
CA ILE A 29 -11.91 1.04 -17.57
C ILE A 29 -12.46 2.38 -18.07
N GLN A 30 -13.73 2.69 -17.86
CA GLN A 30 -14.34 3.92 -18.40
C GLN A 30 -13.80 5.18 -17.72
N ASN A 31 -13.75 5.21 -16.40
CA ASN A 31 -13.20 6.36 -15.68
C ASN A 31 -11.68 6.45 -15.85
N ASN A 32 -10.98 5.31 -15.91
CA ASN A 32 -9.54 5.29 -16.20
C ASN A 32 -9.22 5.93 -17.56
N ILE A 33 -10.01 5.63 -18.61
CA ILE A 33 -9.87 6.28 -19.94
C ILE A 33 -10.14 7.77 -19.86
N GLN A 34 -11.20 8.19 -19.18
CA GLN A 34 -11.52 9.62 -19.06
C GLN A 34 -10.38 10.37 -18.35
N LYS A 35 -9.82 9.77 -17.31
CA LYS A 35 -8.66 10.31 -16.59
C LYS A 35 -7.42 10.38 -17.48
N MET A 36 -7.12 9.30 -18.22
CA MET A 36 -6.01 9.30 -19.19
C MET A 36 -6.16 10.39 -20.23
N ARG A 37 -7.36 10.55 -20.78
CA ARG A 37 -7.69 11.59 -21.75
C ARG A 37 -7.44 12.99 -21.19
N SER A 38 -7.93 13.28 -19.99
CA SER A 38 -7.74 14.56 -19.33
C SER A 38 -6.26 14.87 -19.11
N LEU A 39 -5.49 13.89 -18.59
CA LEU A 39 -4.05 14.02 -18.36
C LEU A 39 -3.25 14.18 -19.66
N ALA A 40 -3.64 13.48 -20.73
CA ALA A 40 -2.98 13.60 -22.04
C ALA A 40 -3.21 14.99 -22.66
N ILE A 41 -4.42 15.51 -22.55
CA ILE A 41 -4.75 16.87 -23.00
C ILE A 41 -3.98 17.90 -22.19
N GLU A 42 -3.96 17.78 -20.85
CA GLU A 42 -3.21 18.66 -19.96
C GLU A 42 -1.71 18.62 -20.27
N ALA A 43 -1.14 17.43 -20.46
CA ALA A 43 0.27 17.28 -20.81
C ALA A 43 0.61 17.95 -22.15
N ARG A 44 -0.21 17.71 -23.18
CA ARG A 44 -0.08 18.34 -24.52
C ARG A 44 -0.14 19.86 -24.43
N ASP A 45 -1.13 20.38 -23.72
CA ASP A 45 -1.37 21.83 -23.60
C ASP A 45 -0.23 22.51 -22.79
N ASN A 46 0.47 21.74 -21.96
CA ASN A 46 1.73 22.16 -21.29
C ASN A 46 2.97 21.89 -22.14
N GLY A 47 2.82 21.51 -23.40
CA GLY A 47 3.90 21.31 -24.36
C GLY A 47 4.70 20.03 -24.18
N ALA A 48 4.11 18.99 -23.60
CA ALA A 48 4.74 17.68 -23.56
C ALA A 48 4.61 16.96 -24.92
N ASP A 49 5.69 16.32 -25.34
CA ASP A 49 5.76 15.50 -26.55
C ASP A 49 5.28 14.08 -26.30
N ILE A 50 5.54 13.56 -25.10
CA ILE A 50 5.25 12.18 -24.71
C ILE A 50 4.65 12.18 -23.31
N ILE A 51 3.49 11.52 -23.15
CA ILE A 51 2.93 11.19 -21.83
C ILE A 51 3.02 9.69 -21.57
N ILE A 52 3.38 9.33 -20.33
CA ILE A 52 3.61 7.96 -19.90
C ILE A 52 2.71 7.66 -18.72
N PHE A 53 1.89 6.61 -18.85
CA PHE A 53 1.01 6.10 -17.82
C PHE A 53 1.61 4.88 -17.12
N PRO A 54 1.26 4.58 -15.86
CA PRO A 54 1.75 3.42 -15.13
C PRO A 54 1.43 2.07 -15.77
N GLU A 55 2.04 1.02 -15.25
CA GLU A 55 1.76 -0.38 -15.57
C GLU A 55 0.28 -0.70 -15.37
N LEU A 56 -0.33 -1.37 -16.35
CA LEU A 56 -1.75 -1.75 -16.39
C LEU A 56 -2.74 -0.61 -16.08
N ALA A 57 -2.36 0.64 -16.25
CA ALA A 57 -3.17 1.80 -15.90
C ALA A 57 -4.57 1.78 -16.52
N LEU A 58 -4.75 1.18 -17.71
CA LEU A 58 -6.05 1.07 -18.36
C LEU A 58 -7.07 0.26 -17.53
N LEU A 59 -6.61 -0.82 -16.89
CA LEU A 59 -7.45 -1.75 -16.11
C LEU A 59 -7.29 -1.53 -14.59
N GLY A 60 -6.21 -0.87 -14.14
CA GLY A 60 -5.74 -0.81 -12.75
C GLY A 60 -4.93 -2.05 -12.35
N TYR A 61 -4.05 -1.92 -11.33
CA TYR A 61 -3.17 -2.97 -10.85
C TYR A 61 -3.39 -3.25 -9.35
N PRO A 62 -3.46 -4.54 -8.91
CA PRO A 62 -3.46 -5.76 -9.70
C PRO A 62 -4.89 -6.18 -10.12
N PRO A 63 -5.12 -6.51 -11.39
CA PRO A 63 -6.46 -6.86 -11.89
C PRO A 63 -6.92 -8.28 -11.56
N GLU A 64 -6.00 -9.19 -11.24
CA GLU A 64 -6.27 -10.56 -10.80
C GLU A 64 -7.26 -11.33 -11.69
N ASP A 65 -8.24 -12.04 -11.10
CA ASP A 65 -9.23 -12.85 -11.81
C ASP A 65 -10.14 -12.03 -12.77
N LEU A 66 -10.09 -10.69 -12.75
CA LEU A 66 -10.72 -9.88 -13.80
C LEU A 66 -10.13 -10.16 -15.18
N LEU A 67 -8.86 -10.57 -15.23
CA LEU A 67 -8.19 -10.98 -16.47
C LEU A 67 -8.82 -12.21 -17.13
N LEU A 68 -9.53 -13.04 -16.35
CA LEU A 68 -10.21 -14.24 -16.84
C LEU A 68 -11.63 -13.96 -17.39
N ARG A 69 -12.09 -12.69 -17.38
CA ARG A 69 -13.42 -12.35 -17.87
C ARG A 69 -13.48 -12.36 -19.39
N PRO A 70 -14.43 -13.10 -20.01
CA PRO A 70 -14.52 -13.21 -21.48
C PRO A 70 -14.67 -11.86 -22.20
N SER A 71 -15.29 -10.87 -21.57
CA SER A 71 -15.51 -9.54 -22.16
C SER A 71 -14.29 -8.62 -22.09
N LEU A 72 -13.19 -9.02 -21.43
CA LEU A 72 -12.06 -8.14 -21.19
C LEU A 72 -11.40 -7.68 -22.49
N SER A 73 -11.10 -8.60 -23.40
CA SER A 73 -10.41 -8.28 -24.66
C SER A 73 -11.13 -7.20 -25.45
N ASP A 74 -12.45 -7.35 -25.62
CA ASP A 74 -13.24 -6.38 -26.39
C ASP A 74 -13.33 -5.02 -25.70
N ARG A 75 -13.50 -5.00 -24.38
CA ARG A 75 -13.51 -3.77 -23.58
C ARG A 75 -12.18 -3.02 -23.67
N VAL A 76 -11.05 -3.74 -23.56
CA VAL A 76 -9.71 -3.16 -23.66
C VAL A 76 -9.45 -2.61 -25.06
N LYS A 77 -9.81 -3.34 -26.13
CA LYS A 77 -9.67 -2.87 -27.52
C LYS A 77 -10.51 -1.61 -27.78
N ALA A 78 -11.76 -1.59 -27.34
CA ALA A 78 -12.62 -0.41 -27.46
C ALA A 78 -12.04 0.79 -26.71
N ALA A 79 -11.49 0.55 -25.53
CA ALA A 79 -10.85 1.55 -24.69
C ALA A 79 -9.63 2.19 -25.35
N LEU A 80 -8.67 1.40 -25.82
CA LEU A 80 -7.50 1.91 -26.54
C LEU A 80 -7.90 2.67 -27.81
N SER A 81 -8.88 2.16 -28.56
CA SER A 81 -9.41 2.84 -29.77
C SER A 81 -10.00 4.21 -29.45
N SER A 82 -10.61 4.39 -28.28
CA SER A 82 -11.19 5.68 -27.88
C SER A 82 -10.15 6.76 -27.56
N LEU A 83 -8.88 6.40 -27.35
CA LEU A 83 -7.78 7.34 -27.10
C LEU A 83 -7.05 7.77 -28.38
N THR A 84 -7.36 7.14 -29.51
CA THR A 84 -6.68 7.44 -30.78
C THR A 84 -7.08 8.78 -31.40
N ASP A 85 -8.10 9.46 -30.92
CA ASP A 85 -8.50 10.81 -31.37
C ASP A 85 -7.65 11.94 -30.75
N ILE A 86 -6.77 11.60 -29.78
CA ILE A 86 -5.84 12.56 -29.18
C ILE A 86 -4.60 12.67 -30.08
N ASN A 87 -4.38 13.85 -30.64
CA ASN A 87 -3.27 14.15 -31.54
C ASN A 87 -2.23 15.03 -30.86
N ASP A 88 -1.09 15.18 -31.51
CA ASP A 88 0.04 16.06 -31.11
C ASP A 88 0.70 15.67 -29.77
N ILE A 89 0.54 14.43 -29.34
CA ILE A 89 1.24 13.84 -28.21
C ILE A 89 1.37 12.32 -28.40
N VAL A 90 2.51 11.74 -28.01
CA VAL A 90 2.67 10.29 -27.92
C VAL A 90 2.20 9.82 -26.57
N MET A 91 1.39 8.76 -26.52
CA MET A 91 0.94 8.14 -25.27
C MET A 91 1.54 6.74 -25.11
N ILE A 92 2.17 6.47 -23.96
CA ILE A 92 2.62 5.13 -23.56
C ILE A 92 1.68 4.65 -22.45
N ILE A 93 0.92 3.58 -22.72
CA ILE A 93 -0.22 3.15 -21.88
C ILE A 93 -0.04 1.71 -21.46
N GLY A 94 0.04 1.46 -20.13
CA GLY A 94 -0.01 0.12 -19.56
C GLY A 94 -1.40 -0.51 -19.66
N TYR A 95 -1.50 -1.71 -20.25
CA TYR A 95 -2.77 -2.41 -20.45
C TYR A 95 -2.60 -3.94 -20.56
N PRO A 96 -3.64 -4.74 -20.29
CA PRO A 96 -3.63 -6.17 -20.59
C PRO A 96 -3.88 -6.41 -22.08
N HIS A 97 -2.92 -6.97 -22.79
CA HIS A 97 -3.09 -7.40 -24.18
C HIS A 97 -3.58 -8.84 -24.22
N VAL A 98 -4.68 -9.09 -24.91
CA VAL A 98 -5.27 -10.43 -25.06
C VAL A 98 -5.43 -10.75 -26.55
N ASP A 99 -4.76 -11.81 -26.99
CA ASP A 99 -4.87 -12.34 -28.35
C ASP A 99 -4.87 -13.89 -28.34
N TYR A 100 -4.70 -14.52 -29.52
CA TYR A 100 -4.68 -15.97 -29.66
C TYR A 100 -3.40 -16.63 -29.10
N HIS A 101 -2.36 -15.86 -28.83
CA HIS A 101 -1.12 -16.34 -28.21
C HIS A 101 -1.18 -16.34 -26.68
N GLY A 102 -2.09 -15.57 -26.08
CA GLY A 102 -2.24 -15.50 -24.65
C GLY A 102 -2.68 -14.14 -24.11
N THR A 103 -2.44 -13.97 -22.81
CA THR A 103 -2.69 -12.72 -22.09
C THR A 103 -1.37 -12.14 -21.63
N PHE A 104 -1.10 -10.87 -21.96
CA PHE A 104 0.18 -10.23 -21.69
C PHE A 104 -0.02 -8.92 -20.90
N ASN A 105 0.85 -8.67 -19.94
CA ASN A 105 1.04 -7.36 -19.36
C ASN A 105 1.84 -6.50 -20.36
N SER A 106 1.24 -5.43 -20.87
CA SER A 106 1.76 -4.75 -22.05
C SER A 106 1.76 -3.23 -21.91
N ALA A 107 2.62 -2.58 -22.71
CA ALA A 107 2.65 -1.14 -22.93
C ALA A 107 2.33 -0.85 -24.41
N ALA A 108 1.25 -0.10 -24.68
CA ALA A 108 0.91 0.37 -26.03
C ALA A 108 1.57 1.72 -26.31
N ILE A 109 1.99 1.93 -27.55
CA ILE A 109 2.45 3.23 -28.08
C ILE A 109 1.34 3.75 -28.99
N ILE A 110 0.71 4.87 -28.63
CA ILE A 110 -0.31 5.54 -29.46
C ILE A 110 0.27 6.89 -29.93
N GLN A 111 0.26 7.11 -31.24
CA GLN A 111 0.75 8.32 -31.88
C GLN A 111 -0.10 8.67 -33.08
N ASN A 112 -0.52 9.93 -33.20
CA ASN A 112 -1.26 10.46 -34.35
C ASN A 112 -2.43 9.55 -34.77
N GLY A 113 -3.30 9.23 -33.80
CA GLY A 113 -4.50 8.43 -34.05
C GLY A 113 -4.28 6.96 -34.31
N GLN A 114 -3.09 6.41 -34.09
CA GLN A 114 -2.77 5.01 -34.38
C GLN A 114 -1.95 4.37 -33.25
N GLN A 115 -2.25 3.13 -32.97
CA GLN A 115 -1.34 2.28 -32.19
C GLN A 115 -0.16 1.88 -33.08
N LYS A 116 1.04 2.42 -32.78
CA LYS A 116 2.27 2.18 -33.55
C LYS A 116 2.99 0.90 -33.17
N GLY A 117 2.77 0.43 -31.94
CA GLY A 117 3.40 -0.77 -31.44
C GLY A 117 2.95 -1.09 -30.00
N PHE A 118 3.46 -2.18 -29.50
CA PHE A 118 3.28 -2.59 -28.10
C PHE A 118 4.46 -3.44 -27.63
N TYR A 119 4.74 -3.34 -26.35
CA TYR A 119 5.74 -4.16 -25.65
C TYR A 119 5.03 -5.09 -24.68
N HIS A 120 5.49 -6.33 -24.56
CA HIS A 120 5.02 -7.31 -23.58
C HIS A 120 6.08 -7.53 -22.51
N LYS A 121 5.69 -7.46 -21.24
CA LYS A 121 6.54 -7.72 -20.08
C LYS A 121 7.20 -9.09 -20.17
N GLN A 122 8.51 -9.14 -19.97
CA GLN A 122 9.30 -10.36 -20.12
C GLN A 122 9.49 -11.11 -18.80
N TYR A 123 9.63 -10.38 -17.71
CA TYR A 123 9.80 -10.96 -16.39
C TYR A 123 8.54 -10.75 -15.55
N LEU A 124 7.89 -11.86 -15.21
CA LEU A 124 6.63 -11.89 -14.46
C LEU A 124 6.95 -12.26 -13.01
N PRO A 125 6.86 -11.33 -12.04
CA PRO A 125 7.11 -11.63 -10.64
C PRO A 125 6.06 -12.61 -10.11
N ASN A 126 6.53 -13.56 -9.29
CA ASN A 126 5.67 -14.58 -8.65
C ASN A 126 6.18 -14.87 -7.24
N TYR A 127 6.45 -13.82 -6.50
CA TYR A 127 6.95 -13.81 -5.12
C TYR A 127 6.29 -12.66 -4.36
N GLY A 128 6.31 -12.72 -3.02
CA GLY A 128 5.68 -11.72 -2.17
C GLY A 128 4.20 -11.55 -2.51
N VAL A 129 3.81 -10.33 -2.86
CA VAL A 129 2.43 -9.99 -3.22
C VAL A 129 2.06 -10.31 -4.67
N PHE A 130 3.03 -10.68 -5.50
CA PHE A 130 2.83 -10.86 -6.94
C PHE A 130 2.47 -12.31 -7.29
N ASP A 131 1.49 -12.46 -8.18
CA ASP A 131 1.06 -13.73 -8.78
C ASP A 131 0.90 -13.58 -10.31
N GLU A 132 1.78 -12.81 -10.98
CA GLU A 132 1.62 -12.48 -12.41
C GLU A 132 1.70 -13.71 -13.34
N ARG A 133 2.49 -14.73 -12.98
CA ARG A 133 2.58 -15.98 -13.77
C ARG A 133 1.28 -16.78 -13.81
N ARG A 134 0.33 -16.49 -12.92
CA ARG A 134 -0.99 -17.11 -12.94
C ARG A 134 -1.84 -16.60 -14.10
N TYR A 135 -1.59 -15.38 -14.54
CA TYR A 135 -2.48 -14.65 -15.44
C TYR A 135 -1.84 -14.28 -16.78
N PHE A 136 -0.52 -14.04 -16.79
CA PHE A 136 0.16 -13.50 -17.94
C PHE A 136 1.17 -14.47 -18.53
N ASP A 137 1.27 -14.41 -19.85
CA ASP A 137 2.33 -15.03 -20.64
C ASP A 137 3.52 -14.07 -20.77
N LYS A 138 4.72 -14.64 -20.92
CA LYS A 138 5.96 -13.87 -21.04
C LYS A 138 6.11 -13.24 -22.42
N GLY A 139 6.45 -11.96 -22.47
CA GLY A 139 7.02 -11.31 -23.64
C GLY A 139 8.36 -11.92 -24.04
N ARG A 140 8.77 -11.74 -25.31
CA ARG A 140 10.01 -12.31 -25.86
C ARG A 140 10.88 -11.30 -26.60
N ASN A 141 10.29 -10.18 -27.02
CA ASN A 141 10.93 -9.22 -27.91
C ASN A 141 11.19 -7.90 -27.22
N GLN A 142 12.33 -7.29 -27.49
CA GLN A 142 12.58 -5.89 -27.18
C GLN A 142 11.75 -5.01 -28.12
N VAL A 143 11.35 -3.84 -27.64
CA VAL A 143 10.64 -2.86 -28.45
C VAL A 143 11.32 -1.51 -28.30
N LEU A 144 11.73 -0.97 -29.44
CA LEU A 144 12.23 0.37 -29.60
C LEU A 144 11.29 1.13 -30.54
N PHE A 145 11.13 2.42 -30.31
CA PHE A 145 10.43 3.29 -31.23
C PHE A 145 11.19 4.61 -31.40
N ASP A 146 11.18 5.14 -32.60
CA ASP A 146 11.84 6.39 -32.91
C ASP A 146 10.83 7.54 -32.82
N TYR A 147 11.20 8.59 -32.10
CA TYR A 147 10.43 9.82 -32.05
C TYR A 147 11.35 11.04 -32.14
N GLN A 148 11.19 11.83 -33.19
CA GLN A 148 11.97 13.04 -33.49
C GLN A 148 13.50 12.86 -33.45
N GLY A 149 13.99 11.65 -33.74
CA GLY A 149 15.41 11.32 -33.79
C GLY A 149 15.98 10.76 -32.48
N LEU A 150 15.12 10.46 -31.50
CA LEU A 150 15.46 9.76 -30.27
C LEU A 150 14.91 8.34 -30.34
N THR A 151 15.75 7.33 -30.14
CA THR A 151 15.36 5.90 -30.08
C THR A 151 15.05 5.52 -28.62
N ILE A 152 13.79 5.26 -28.34
CA ILE A 152 13.27 5.00 -26.99
C ILE A 152 12.96 3.53 -26.81
N GLY A 153 13.56 2.89 -25.80
CA GLY A 153 13.27 1.52 -25.39
C GLY A 153 12.19 1.44 -24.32
N LEU A 154 11.35 0.39 -24.34
CA LEU A 154 10.28 0.19 -23.35
C LEU A 154 10.56 -1.00 -22.44
N LEU A 155 10.29 -0.83 -21.15
CA LEU A 155 10.30 -1.87 -20.12
C LEU A 155 9.05 -1.74 -19.22
N ILE A 156 8.72 -2.85 -18.54
CA ILE A 156 7.63 -2.87 -17.55
C ILE A 156 8.16 -3.46 -16.24
N CYS A 157 8.23 -2.64 -15.22
CA CYS A 157 8.43 -2.95 -13.79
C CYS A 157 9.55 -3.96 -13.52
N GLU A 158 9.22 -5.27 -13.35
CA GLU A 158 10.18 -6.34 -13.05
C GLU A 158 11.30 -6.47 -14.11
N ASP A 159 11.04 -6.10 -15.35
CA ASP A 159 12.06 -6.12 -16.40
C ASP A 159 13.30 -5.27 -16.05
N LEU A 160 13.08 -4.16 -15.32
CA LEU A 160 14.18 -3.28 -14.90
C LEU A 160 14.99 -3.87 -13.72
N TRP A 161 14.38 -4.75 -12.91
CA TRP A 161 15.09 -5.44 -11.83
C TRP A 161 16.08 -6.48 -12.36
N GLN A 162 15.86 -6.98 -13.56
CA GLN A 162 16.76 -7.90 -14.26
C GLN A 162 17.78 -7.11 -15.10
N GLU A 163 18.95 -7.69 -15.35
CA GLU A 163 20.04 -7.02 -16.10
C GLU A 163 19.84 -7.10 -17.61
N ASP A 164 19.33 -8.23 -18.09
CA ASP A 164 19.26 -8.55 -19.52
C ASP A 164 18.37 -7.63 -20.35
N PRO A 165 17.15 -7.20 -19.90
CA PRO A 165 16.25 -6.43 -20.75
C PRO A 165 16.80 -5.06 -21.11
N ILE A 166 17.33 -4.31 -20.15
CA ILE A 166 17.88 -2.97 -20.41
C ILE A 166 19.17 -3.06 -21.24
N LYS A 167 20.01 -4.07 -20.99
CA LYS A 167 21.22 -4.33 -21.79
C LYS A 167 20.86 -4.64 -23.25
N ALA A 168 19.85 -5.48 -23.47
CA ALA A 168 19.38 -5.81 -24.81
C ALA A 168 18.84 -4.57 -25.56
N LEU A 169 18.18 -3.63 -24.88
CA LEU A 169 17.77 -2.35 -25.48
C LEU A 169 18.99 -1.51 -25.86
N LYS A 170 20.00 -1.41 -24.98
CA LYS A 170 21.26 -0.72 -25.29
C LYS A 170 21.95 -1.32 -26.50
N ASP A 171 22.09 -2.64 -26.57
CA ASP A 171 22.76 -3.36 -27.66
C ASP A 171 22.01 -3.15 -28.99
N GLN A 172 20.71 -2.87 -28.96
CA GLN A 172 19.87 -2.55 -30.13
C GLN A 172 19.83 -1.04 -30.47
N GLY A 173 20.56 -0.20 -29.74
CA GLY A 173 20.72 1.21 -30.04
C GLY A 173 19.72 2.16 -29.35
N ALA A 174 19.14 1.77 -28.20
CA ALA A 174 18.35 2.72 -27.41
C ALA A 174 19.20 3.90 -26.92
N ASP A 175 18.65 5.09 -27.03
CA ASP A 175 19.22 6.34 -26.49
C ASP A 175 18.66 6.62 -25.08
N LEU A 176 17.43 6.18 -24.81
CA LEU A 176 16.70 6.37 -23.57
C LEU A 176 15.78 5.20 -23.31
N VAL A 177 15.53 4.89 -22.02
CA VAL A 177 14.59 3.85 -21.62
C VAL A 177 13.42 4.45 -20.84
N VAL A 178 12.21 4.08 -21.21
CA VAL A 178 10.97 4.34 -20.45
C VAL A 178 10.55 3.05 -19.77
N THR A 179 10.28 3.11 -18.46
CA THR A 179 9.71 2.00 -17.71
C THR A 179 8.44 2.43 -16.99
N ILE A 180 7.38 1.67 -17.21
CA ILE A 180 6.09 1.83 -16.54
C ILE A 180 5.95 0.83 -15.40
N ASN A 181 5.46 1.26 -14.24
CA ASN A 181 5.54 0.46 -13.03
C ASN A 181 4.26 0.55 -12.20
N ALA A 182 3.96 -0.54 -11.50
CA ALA A 182 3.04 -0.60 -10.36
C ALA A 182 3.78 -1.29 -9.20
N SER A 183 4.87 -0.65 -8.76
CA SER A 183 5.71 -1.14 -7.68
C SER A 183 5.13 -0.71 -6.33
N PRO A 184 4.63 -1.65 -5.49
CA PRO A 184 3.98 -1.31 -4.24
C PRO A 184 4.95 -0.78 -3.20
N PHE A 185 4.38 -0.02 -2.27
CA PHE A 185 5.08 0.50 -1.10
C PHE A 185 5.53 -0.62 -0.16
N GLU A 186 6.70 -0.41 0.38
CA GLU A 186 7.28 -1.10 1.52
C GLU A 186 8.23 -0.10 2.18
N ALA A 187 8.35 -0.14 3.50
CA ALA A 187 9.25 0.77 4.21
C ALA A 187 10.68 0.70 3.67
N GLY A 188 11.21 1.86 3.25
CA GLY A 188 12.55 1.99 2.65
C GLY A 188 12.66 1.61 1.16
N LYS A 189 11.59 1.21 0.50
CA LYS A 189 11.59 0.75 -0.91
C LYS A 189 12.05 1.83 -1.89
N GLN A 190 11.79 3.11 -1.61
CA GLN A 190 12.21 4.22 -2.49
C GLN A 190 13.74 4.26 -2.63
N HIS A 191 14.48 4.09 -1.55
CA HIS A 191 15.95 4.02 -1.61
C HIS A 191 16.44 2.84 -2.46
N THR A 192 15.75 1.69 -2.36
CA THR A 192 16.06 0.51 -3.17
C THR A 192 15.80 0.76 -4.65
N ARG A 193 14.69 1.45 -5.00
CA ARG A 193 14.37 1.85 -6.38
C ARG A 193 15.41 2.83 -6.93
N GLN A 194 15.79 3.86 -6.17
CA GLN A 194 16.82 4.83 -6.56
C GLN A 194 18.18 4.15 -6.80
N ALA A 195 18.59 3.26 -5.90
CA ALA A 195 19.83 2.49 -6.06
C ALA A 195 19.80 1.59 -7.30
N LEU A 196 18.65 0.94 -7.59
CA LEU A 196 18.45 0.14 -8.79
C LEU A 196 18.56 1.01 -10.06
N LEU A 197 17.83 2.13 -10.11
CA LEU A 197 17.84 3.05 -11.25
C LEU A 197 19.23 3.60 -11.51
N ASN A 198 19.93 4.05 -10.46
CA ASN A 198 21.32 4.49 -10.56
C ASN A 198 22.19 3.39 -11.19
N LYS A 199 22.14 2.16 -10.66
CA LYS A 199 22.92 1.03 -11.18
C LYS A 199 22.58 0.73 -12.64
N ARG A 200 21.31 0.68 -13.02
CA ARG A 200 20.89 0.35 -14.40
C ARG A 200 21.27 1.45 -15.38
N ALA A 201 21.13 2.71 -15.00
CA ALA A 201 21.53 3.85 -15.82
C ALA A 201 23.05 3.87 -16.06
N THR A 202 23.85 3.72 -15.01
CA THR A 202 25.32 3.77 -15.09
C THR A 202 25.91 2.57 -15.83
N ASP A 203 25.44 1.34 -15.52
CA ASP A 203 25.97 0.12 -16.12
C ASP A 203 25.74 0.08 -17.66
N ASN A 204 24.64 0.71 -18.12
CA ASN A 204 24.27 0.70 -19.54
C ASN A 204 24.54 2.05 -20.23
N ASN A 205 24.98 3.07 -19.52
CA ASN A 205 25.09 4.44 -19.99
C ASN A 205 23.82 4.88 -20.74
N LEU A 206 22.64 4.73 -20.04
CA LEU A 206 21.31 5.05 -20.56
C LEU A 206 20.53 5.88 -19.56
N PRO A 207 19.97 7.04 -19.93
CA PRO A 207 18.99 7.73 -19.11
C PRO A 207 17.68 6.94 -19.03
N ILE A 208 16.97 7.08 -17.90
CA ILE A 208 15.76 6.31 -17.60
C ILE A 208 14.63 7.24 -17.16
N VAL A 209 13.45 7.08 -17.77
CA VAL A 209 12.17 7.61 -17.28
C VAL A 209 11.44 6.49 -16.56
N TYR A 210 11.25 6.65 -15.26
CA TYR A 210 10.57 5.68 -14.38
C TYR A 210 9.24 6.25 -13.92
N VAL A 211 8.13 5.66 -14.34
CA VAL A 211 6.77 6.09 -13.96
C VAL A 211 6.14 5.03 -13.07
N ASN A 212 5.73 5.42 -11.86
CA ASN A 212 5.11 4.51 -10.91
C ASN A 212 3.66 4.90 -10.60
N ALA A 213 2.81 3.91 -10.32
CA ALA A 213 1.46 4.11 -9.82
C ALA A 213 1.47 4.77 -8.43
N VAL A 214 0.35 5.42 -8.07
CA VAL A 214 0.09 5.96 -6.73
C VAL A 214 -1.32 5.62 -6.29
N GLY A 215 -1.56 5.47 -4.98
CA GLY A 215 -2.87 5.20 -4.40
C GLY A 215 -2.99 3.82 -3.74
N GLY A 216 -4.13 3.53 -3.16
CA GLY A 216 -4.43 2.27 -2.46
C GLY A 216 -5.30 1.32 -3.30
N GLN A 217 -4.97 0.04 -3.26
CA GLN A 217 -5.78 -1.03 -3.85
C GLN A 217 -5.73 -2.27 -2.96
N ASP A 218 -6.85 -2.63 -2.35
CA ASP A 218 -6.96 -3.72 -1.37
C ASP A 218 -5.97 -3.52 -0.19
N ASP A 219 -5.03 -4.42 0.00
CA ASP A 219 -3.96 -4.33 1.00
C ASP A 219 -2.70 -3.61 0.49
N LEU A 220 -2.62 -3.27 -0.80
CA LEU A 220 -1.47 -2.62 -1.39
C LEU A 220 -1.63 -1.10 -1.42
N VAL A 221 -0.51 -0.41 -1.22
CA VAL A 221 -0.37 1.02 -1.49
C VAL A 221 0.75 1.20 -2.49
N PHE A 222 0.51 2.03 -3.50
CA PHE A 222 1.52 2.50 -4.44
C PHE A 222 1.88 3.93 -4.05
N ASP A 223 3.15 4.16 -3.84
CA ASP A 223 3.65 5.41 -3.26
C ASP A 223 4.13 6.43 -4.31
N GLY A 224 4.04 6.12 -5.60
CA GLY A 224 4.56 6.98 -6.64
C GLY A 224 6.09 7.03 -6.63
N GLY A 225 6.67 8.23 -6.47
CA GLY A 225 8.11 8.44 -6.55
C GLY A 225 8.64 8.21 -7.96
N SER A 226 7.89 8.66 -8.97
CA SER A 226 8.32 8.63 -10.37
C SER A 226 9.55 9.50 -10.59
N MET A 227 10.47 9.11 -11.46
CA MET A 227 11.78 9.75 -11.62
C MET A 227 12.23 9.82 -13.07
N ALA A 228 12.96 10.90 -13.40
CA ALA A 228 13.84 10.95 -14.57
C ALA A 228 15.29 10.86 -14.06
N VAL A 229 16.06 9.92 -14.59
CA VAL A 229 17.41 9.60 -14.13
C VAL A 229 18.38 9.77 -15.30
N GLN A 230 19.48 10.49 -15.08
CA GLN A 230 20.57 10.68 -16.04
C GLN A 230 21.31 9.35 -16.32
N ALA A 231 22.00 9.27 -17.42
CA ALA A 231 22.93 8.17 -17.72
C ALA A 231 24.04 8.01 -16.65
N SER A 232 24.37 9.11 -15.94
CA SER A 232 25.29 9.09 -14.79
C SER A 232 24.71 8.43 -13.53
N GLY A 233 23.41 8.10 -13.53
CA GLY A 233 22.69 7.59 -12.37
C GLY A 233 22.12 8.69 -11.44
N GLU A 234 22.39 9.97 -11.71
CA GLU A 234 21.82 11.07 -10.94
C GLU A 234 20.33 11.24 -11.22
N VAL A 235 19.54 11.46 -10.16
CA VAL A 235 18.11 11.75 -10.29
C VAL A 235 17.95 13.22 -10.69
N ALA A 236 17.51 13.47 -11.92
CA ALA A 236 17.28 14.82 -12.46
C ALA A 236 15.93 15.38 -11.99
N HIS A 237 14.89 14.55 -12.00
CA HIS A 237 13.55 14.89 -11.53
C HIS A 237 12.96 13.77 -10.71
N GLU A 238 12.22 14.11 -9.64
CA GLU A 238 11.49 13.17 -8.79
C GLU A 238 10.10 13.74 -8.45
N ALA A 239 9.05 12.94 -8.55
CA ALA A 239 7.70 13.30 -8.13
C ALA A 239 7.53 13.16 -6.60
N PRO A 240 6.66 13.97 -5.98
CA PRO A 240 6.30 13.77 -4.57
C PRO A 240 5.66 12.40 -4.37
N ARG A 241 5.90 11.79 -3.22
CA ARG A 241 5.35 10.47 -2.89
C ARG A 241 3.94 10.59 -2.30
N PHE A 242 3.14 9.52 -2.45
CA PHE A 242 1.77 9.38 -1.93
C PHE A 242 0.74 10.37 -2.48
N LEU A 243 1.10 11.12 -3.52
CA LEU A 243 0.24 12.11 -4.17
C LEU A 243 0.16 11.86 -5.67
N GLU A 244 -1.00 12.11 -6.25
CA GLU A 244 -1.11 12.20 -7.72
C GLU A 244 -0.33 13.41 -8.21
N HIS A 245 0.43 13.22 -9.28
CA HIS A 245 1.29 14.27 -9.82
C HIS A 245 1.60 14.04 -11.30
N LEU A 246 1.54 15.08 -12.11
CA LEU A 246 2.02 15.05 -13.48
C LEU A 246 3.41 15.70 -13.50
N LEU A 247 4.45 14.86 -13.48
CA LEU A 247 5.84 15.30 -13.45
C LEU A 247 6.34 15.55 -14.88
N TYR A 248 6.94 16.70 -15.11
CA TYR A 248 7.55 17.07 -16.39
C TYR A 248 9.07 17.02 -16.30
N ALA A 249 9.73 16.50 -17.35
CA ALA A 249 11.16 16.52 -17.52
C ALA A 249 11.49 16.77 -18.99
N SER A 250 12.40 17.70 -19.28
CA SER A 250 12.86 17.98 -20.65
C SER A 250 14.18 17.28 -20.91
N PHE A 251 14.24 16.54 -22.01
CA PHE A 251 15.43 15.81 -22.45
C PHE A 251 16.03 16.47 -23.69
N ASP A 252 17.26 16.93 -23.58
CA ASP A 252 18.01 17.47 -24.70
C ASP A 252 18.64 16.33 -25.49
N ILE A 253 18.24 16.17 -26.77
CA ILE A 253 18.65 15.04 -27.62
C ILE A 253 20.15 15.13 -27.97
N GLU A 254 20.69 16.32 -28.09
CA GLU A 254 22.08 16.52 -28.51
C GLU A 254 23.07 16.20 -27.40
N SER A 255 22.78 16.64 -26.18
CA SER A 255 23.59 16.32 -24.99
C SER A 255 23.28 14.96 -24.38
N GLY A 256 22.11 14.38 -24.66
CA GLY A 256 21.65 13.14 -24.04
C GLY A 256 21.31 13.29 -22.55
N GLN A 257 20.87 14.48 -22.10
CA GLN A 257 20.66 14.78 -20.70
C GLN A 257 19.26 15.37 -20.44
N PHE A 258 18.70 15.07 -19.27
CA PHE A 258 17.55 15.78 -18.74
C PHE A 258 17.97 17.14 -18.19
N ASP A 259 17.06 18.11 -18.25
CA ASP A 259 17.14 19.31 -17.42
C ASP A 259 17.07 18.93 -15.94
N THR A 260 17.39 19.87 -15.04
CA THR A 260 17.42 19.59 -13.60
C THR A 260 16.25 20.27 -12.91
N GLN A 261 15.54 19.52 -12.08
CA GLN A 261 14.45 20.04 -11.26
C GLN A 261 14.96 21.10 -10.28
N ALA A 262 14.32 22.27 -10.26
CA ALA A 262 14.73 23.38 -9.42
C ALA A 262 14.67 23.09 -7.91
N LYS A 263 13.77 22.19 -7.48
CA LYS A 263 13.61 21.78 -6.08
C LYS A 263 13.19 20.32 -6.03
N ALA A 264 14.04 19.48 -5.43
CA ALA A 264 13.69 18.08 -5.16
C ALA A 264 12.54 17.98 -4.13
N PRO A 265 11.72 16.92 -4.18
CA PRO A 265 10.73 16.65 -3.16
C PRO A 265 11.35 16.51 -1.76
N LEU A 266 10.54 16.77 -0.73
CA LEU A 266 10.96 16.59 0.66
C LEU A 266 11.25 15.12 0.93
N GLN A 267 12.42 14.83 1.49
CA GLN A 267 12.74 13.50 2.00
C GLN A 267 11.86 13.19 3.22
N LEU A 268 11.17 12.05 3.18
CA LEU A 268 10.27 11.60 4.24
C LEU A 268 11.04 10.77 5.27
N SER A 269 10.71 10.90 6.56
CA SER A 269 11.19 9.96 7.58
C SER A 269 10.47 8.61 7.45
N ALA A 270 11.03 7.55 8.03
CA ALA A 270 10.42 6.22 8.01
C ALA A 270 8.99 6.21 8.62
N GLU A 271 8.79 7.00 9.70
CA GLU A 271 7.47 7.17 10.31
C GLU A 271 6.52 7.90 9.36
N SER A 272 7.00 8.97 8.70
CA SER A 272 6.19 9.73 7.72
C SER A 272 5.75 8.84 6.57
N GLU A 273 6.65 8.04 5.99
CA GLU A 273 6.35 7.11 4.91
C GLU A 273 5.27 6.11 5.33
N THR A 274 5.48 5.45 6.47
CA THR A 274 4.54 4.45 6.98
C THR A 274 3.18 5.07 7.30
N TYR A 275 3.16 6.22 7.97
CA TYR A 275 1.93 6.92 8.31
C TYR A 275 1.13 7.31 7.06
N GLN A 276 1.78 7.89 6.06
CA GLN A 276 1.13 8.26 4.80
C GLN A 276 0.60 7.04 4.04
N ALA A 277 1.32 5.92 4.05
CA ALA A 277 0.86 4.68 3.45
C ALA A 277 -0.45 4.17 4.12
N LEU A 278 -0.54 4.22 5.46
CA LEU A 278 -1.74 3.85 6.20
C LEU A 278 -2.92 4.79 5.89
N VAL A 279 -2.67 6.09 5.80
CA VAL A 279 -3.68 7.11 5.45
C VAL A 279 -4.21 6.87 4.03
N VAL A 280 -3.32 6.68 3.04
CA VAL A 280 -3.69 6.43 1.65
C VAL A 280 -4.46 5.12 1.50
N GLY A 281 -3.96 4.04 2.13
CA GLY A 281 -4.61 2.73 2.08
C GLY A 281 -6.04 2.76 2.61
N LEU A 282 -6.26 3.36 3.78
CA LEU A 282 -7.60 3.49 4.36
C LEU A 282 -8.50 4.41 3.52
N ARG A 283 -7.98 5.58 3.11
CA ARG A 283 -8.74 6.57 2.33
C ARG A 283 -9.29 5.95 1.04
N ASP A 284 -8.43 5.30 0.28
CA ASP A 284 -8.78 4.79 -1.02
C ASP A 284 -9.68 3.55 -0.89
N TYR A 285 -9.43 2.68 0.09
CA TYR A 285 -10.30 1.54 0.37
C TYR A 285 -11.74 1.97 0.69
N VAL A 286 -11.92 2.94 1.59
CA VAL A 286 -13.27 3.41 1.98
C VAL A 286 -13.97 4.10 0.82
N ASN A 287 -13.27 5.02 0.13
CA ASN A 287 -13.87 5.79 -0.97
C ASN A 287 -14.23 4.89 -2.17
N HIS A 288 -13.38 3.94 -2.54
CA HIS A 288 -13.62 3.06 -3.69
C HIS A 288 -14.62 1.95 -3.39
N SER A 289 -14.78 1.56 -2.13
CA SER A 289 -15.80 0.59 -1.71
C SER A 289 -17.19 1.22 -1.52
N GLY A 290 -17.32 2.54 -1.66
CA GLY A 290 -18.59 3.26 -1.60
C GLY A 290 -19.17 3.42 -0.20
N PHE A 291 -18.37 3.30 0.86
CA PHE A 291 -18.81 3.60 2.22
C PHE A 291 -18.85 5.11 2.47
N GLU A 292 -19.86 5.57 3.20
CA GLU A 292 -20.02 7.00 3.52
C GLU A 292 -19.01 7.50 4.57
N GLY A 293 -18.48 6.59 5.39
CA GLY A 293 -17.51 6.87 6.44
C GLY A 293 -17.13 5.60 7.21
N VAL A 294 -16.50 5.78 8.36
CA VAL A 294 -16.03 4.68 9.20
C VAL A 294 -16.52 4.78 10.65
N ILE A 295 -16.64 3.62 11.30
CA ILE A 295 -16.87 3.48 12.74
C ILE A 295 -15.67 2.83 13.37
N VAL A 296 -15.15 3.38 14.46
CA VAL A 296 -14.06 2.84 15.26
C VAL A 296 -14.47 2.67 16.72
N GLY A 297 -14.15 1.50 17.29
CA GLY A 297 -14.23 1.28 18.72
C GLY A 297 -13.07 2.01 19.43
N LEU A 298 -13.35 3.11 20.10
CA LEU A 298 -12.33 3.92 20.78
C LEU A 298 -12.23 3.48 22.24
N SER A 299 -11.22 2.67 22.56
CA SER A 299 -11.03 2.10 23.91
C SER A 299 -10.28 3.01 24.89
N GLY A 300 -9.63 4.06 24.40
CA GLY A 300 -8.68 4.87 25.18
C GLY A 300 -7.26 4.25 25.25
N GLY A 301 -7.01 3.12 24.54
CA GLY A 301 -5.68 2.55 24.33
C GLY A 301 -5.00 3.11 23.08
N ILE A 302 -3.68 2.94 22.99
CA ILE A 302 -2.84 3.56 21.95
C ILE A 302 -3.21 3.13 20.52
N ASP A 303 -3.56 1.86 20.30
CA ASP A 303 -3.92 1.35 18.96
C ASP A 303 -5.19 2.02 18.44
N SER A 304 -6.25 2.07 19.25
CA SER A 304 -7.48 2.74 18.87
C SER A 304 -7.29 4.26 18.71
N ALA A 305 -6.40 4.86 19.51
CA ALA A 305 -6.06 6.26 19.41
C ALA A 305 -5.33 6.60 18.12
N LEU A 306 -4.33 5.80 17.72
CA LEU A 306 -3.63 5.96 16.45
C LEU A 306 -4.55 5.69 15.26
N THR A 307 -5.36 4.62 15.33
CA THR A 307 -6.36 4.30 14.29
C THR A 307 -7.33 5.46 14.07
N LEU A 308 -7.80 6.11 15.14
CA LEU A 308 -8.68 7.27 15.04
C LEU A 308 -7.98 8.44 14.32
N CYS A 309 -6.72 8.73 14.63
CA CYS A 309 -5.95 9.76 13.95
C CYS A 309 -5.81 9.47 12.44
N ILE A 310 -5.42 8.24 12.09
CA ILE A 310 -5.27 7.84 10.68
C ILE A 310 -6.61 7.94 9.94
N ALA A 311 -7.72 7.56 10.59
CA ALA A 311 -9.05 7.67 10.01
C ALA A 311 -9.45 9.12 9.72
N VAL A 312 -9.18 10.03 10.63
CA VAL A 312 -9.47 11.47 10.47
C VAL A 312 -8.59 12.08 9.38
N ASP A 313 -7.30 11.75 9.35
CA ASP A 313 -6.37 12.25 8.33
C ASP A 313 -6.68 11.67 6.93
N ALA A 314 -7.27 10.47 6.87
CA ALA A 314 -7.69 9.83 5.63
C ALA A 314 -9.01 10.37 5.06
N LEU A 315 -10.01 10.65 5.91
CA LEU A 315 -11.39 10.85 5.48
C LEU A 315 -11.98 12.22 5.87
N GLY A 316 -11.36 12.92 6.81
CA GLY A 316 -11.94 14.07 7.49
C GLY A 316 -12.79 13.67 8.70
N SER A 317 -12.88 14.56 9.70
CA SER A 317 -13.53 14.29 10.97
C SER A 317 -15.03 14.03 10.87
N ASP A 318 -15.69 14.56 9.87
CA ASP A 318 -17.14 14.43 9.61
C ASP A 318 -17.54 13.03 9.14
N LYS A 319 -16.59 12.24 8.62
CA LYS A 319 -16.81 10.86 8.18
C LYS A 319 -16.35 9.80 9.18
N VAL A 320 -15.95 10.20 10.39
CA VAL A 320 -15.41 9.28 11.40
C VAL A 320 -16.27 9.29 12.65
N TYR A 321 -16.74 8.11 13.07
CA TYR A 321 -17.57 7.90 14.24
C TYR A 321 -16.83 7.06 15.28
N ALA A 322 -16.54 7.65 16.43
CA ALA A 322 -15.89 6.98 17.55
C ALA A 322 -16.92 6.48 18.55
N VAL A 323 -16.85 5.19 18.90
CA VAL A 323 -17.76 4.56 19.85
C VAL A 323 -16.97 4.01 21.03
N MET A 324 -17.17 4.57 22.22
CA MET A 324 -16.66 4.03 23.48
C MET A 324 -17.64 3.04 24.05
N MET A 325 -17.20 1.82 24.33
CA MET A 325 -18.05 0.73 24.80
C MET A 325 -17.57 0.20 26.16
N PRO A 326 -17.82 0.94 27.26
CA PRO A 326 -17.31 0.58 28.58
C PRO A 326 -18.03 -0.62 29.18
N TYR A 327 -17.27 -1.32 30.04
CA TYR A 327 -17.76 -2.39 30.92
C TYR A 327 -17.18 -2.20 32.34
N GLU A 328 -17.47 -3.12 33.27
CA GLU A 328 -17.07 -3.04 34.68
C GLU A 328 -15.57 -2.79 34.92
N TYR A 329 -14.71 -3.29 34.01
CA TYR A 329 -13.25 -3.19 34.12
C TYR A 329 -12.65 -2.01 33.36
N THR A 330 -13.46 -1.23 32.66
CA THR A 330 -12.99 -0.06 31.91
C THR A 330 -12.59 1.05 32.88
N SER A 331 -11.34 1.47 32.84
CA SER A 331 -10.83 2.49 33.74
C SER A 331 -11.41 3.88 33.44
N GLN A 332 -11.57 4.71 34.48
CA GLN A 332 -12.00 6.09 34.31
C GLN A 332 -11.04 6.88 33.41
N ILE A 333 -9.75 6.57 33.49
CA ILE A 333 -8.71 7.18 32.64
C ILE A 333 -8.96 6.91 31.16
N SER A 334 -9.32 5.67 30.78
CA SER A 334 -9.64 5.30 29.39
C SER A 334 -10.83 6.08 28.84
N LEU A 335 -11.87 6.29 29.66
CA LEU A 335 -13.04 7.10 29.29
C LEU A 335 -12.67 8.57 29.04
N GLU A 336 -11.87 9.14 29.92
CA GLU A 336 -11.43 10.54 29.84
C GLU A 336 -10.53 10.77 28.62
N ASP A 337 -9.56 9.86 28.38
CA ASP A 337 -8.63 9.97 27.25
C ASP A 337 -9.31 9.81 25.90
N ALA A 338 -10.21 8.83 25.78
CA ALA A 338 -11.01 8.64 24.57
C ALA A 338 -11.87 9.89 24.26
N GLN A 339 -12.54 10.43 25.27
CA GLN A 339 -13.34 11.64 25.11
C GLN A 339 -12.49 12.87 24.75
N ALA A 340 -11.33 13.03 25.41
CA ALA A 340 -10.41 14.14 25.15
C ALA A 340 -9.89 14.10 23.72
N GLN A 341 -9.47 12.94 23.24
CA GLN A 341 -8.99 12.76 21.88
C GLN A 341 -10.10 13.01 20.85
N ALA A 342 -11.29 12.44 21.04
CA ALA A 342 -12.43 12.65 20.15
C ALA A 342 -12.79 14.14 20.01
N ARG A 343 -12.73 14.89 21.10
CA ARG A 343 -12.94 16.35 21.08
C ARG A 343 -11.84 17.09 20.32
N ARG A 344 -10.57 16.74 20.52
CA ARG A 344 -9.44 17.37 19.82
C ARG A 344 -9.51 17.16 18.32
N LEU A 345 -9.90 15.96 17.88
CA LEU A 345 -10.09 15.61 16.48
C LEU A 345 -11.43 16.06 15.90
N ASN A 346 -12.31 16.64 16.72
CA ASN A 346 -13.66 17.10 16.32
C ASN A 346 -14.50 15.99 15.65
N VAL A 347 -14.41 14.75 16.13
CA VAL A 347 -15.18 13.62 15.62
C VAL A 347 -16.45 13.37 16.43
N SER A 348 -17.46 12.78 15.79
CA SER A 348 -18.65 12.29 16.48
C SER A 348 -18.26 11.19 17.47
N TYR A 349 -18.64 11.36 18.74
CA TYR A 349 -18.30 10.46 19.84
C TYR A 349 -19.53 10.03 20.62
N THR A 350 -19.69 8.72 20.80
CA THR A 350 -20.81 8.14 21.55
C THR A 350 -20.29 7.13 22.57
N VAL A 351 -20.88 7.15 23.77
CA VAL A 351 -20.65 6.13 24.81
C VAL A 351 -21.81 5.15 24.80
N CYS A 352 -21.50 3.87 24.56
CA CYS A 352 -22.46 2.77 24.49
C CYS A 352 -22.04 1.64 25.46
N PRO A 353 -22.47 1.65 26.74
CA PRO A 353 -22.12 0.60 27.70
C PRO A 353 -22.61 -0.78 27.24
N ILE A 354 -21.77 -1.81 27.44
CA ILE A 354 -22.10 -3.17 27.00
C ILE A 354 -22.71 -4.06 28.10
N HIS A 355 -23.00 -3.50 29.27
CA HIS A 355 -23.43 -4.24 30.46
C HIS A 355 -24.65 -5.13 30.18
N ASP A 356 -25.71 -4.59 29.60
CA ASP A 356 -26.96 -5.33 29.35
C ASP A 356 -26.78 -6.43 28.30
N ALA A 357 -25.97 -6.17 27.25
CA ALA A 357 -25.67 -7.17 26.24
C ALA A 357 -24.90 -8.36 26.83
N VAL A 358 -23.88 -8.09 27.64
CA VAL A 358 -23.09 -9.13 28.32
C VAL A 358 -23.93 -9.87 29.34
N ALA A 359 -24.75 -9.17 30.15
CA ALA A 359 -25.65 -9.78 31.13
C ALA A 359 -26.68 -10.69 30.45
N GLY A 360 -27.28 -10.29 29.33
CA GLY A 360 -28.18 -11.10 28.52
C GLY A 360 -27.53 -12.39 28.01
N MET A 361 -26.29 -12.31 27.46
CA MET A 361 -25.54 -13.48 27.03
C MET A 361 -25.21 -14.42 28.20
N ARG A 362 -24.74 -13.88 29.33
CA ARG A 362 -24.43 -14.66 30.54
C ARG A 362 -25.67 -15.35 31.09
N HIS A 363 -26.81 -14.67 31.12
CA HIS A 363 -28.08 -15.26 31.54
C HIS A 363 -28.50 -16.45 30.66
N THR A 364 -28.41 -16.29 29.35
CA THR A 364 -28.74 -17.33 28.36
C THR A 364 -27.83 -18.56 28.49
N LEU A 365 -26.54 -18.36 28.76
CA LEU A 365 -25.53 -19.40 28.84
C LEU A 365 -25.43 -20.04 30.23
N ALA A 366 -25.94 -19.40 31.29
CA ALA A 366 -25.84 -19.88 32.68
C ALA A 366 -26.27 -21.34 32.89
N PRO A 367 -27.39 -21.85 32.29
CA PRO A 367 -27.75 -23.24 32.43
C PRO A 367 -26.74 -24.21 31.82
N LEU A 368 -26.04 -23.79 30.76
CA LEU A 368 -25.02 -24.58 30.04
C LEU A 368 -23.69 -24.59 30.80
N PHE A 369 -23.36 -23.52 31.50
CA PHE A 369 -22.10 -23.32 32.21
C PHE A 369 -22.14 -23.67 33.70
N SER A 370 -23.21 -24.28 34.18
CA SER A 370 -23.50 -24.49 35.61
C SER A 370 -22.39 -25.19 36.41
N LYS A 371 -21.47 -25.91 35.76
CA LYS A 371 -20.31 -26.58 36.38
C LYS A 371 -18.96 -26.11 35.86
N ALA A 372 -18.93 -25.19 34.90
CA ALA A 372 -17.69 -24.66 34.33
C ALA A 372 -17.12 -23.57 35.25
N LYS A 373 -15.78 -23.52 35.36
CA LYS A 373 -15.10 -22.43 36.00
C LYS A 373 -15.02 -21.25 35.02
N MET A 374 -14.99 -20.04 35.54
CA MET A 374 -14.69 -18.82 34.72
C MET A 374 -13.31 -18.97 34.09
N ASP A 375 -13.22 -18.60 32.81
CA ASP A 375 -11.98 -18.57 32.02
C ASP A 375 -12.04 -17.43 30.99
N THR A 376 -11.27 -17.51 29.93
CA THR A 376 -11.25 -16.53 28.83
C THR A 376 -12.59 -16.40 28.08
N THR A 377 -13.58 -17.28 28.35
CA THR A 377 -14.91 -17.21 27.73
C THR A 377 -15.63 -15.92 28.10
N GLU A 378 -15.54 -15.49 29.36
CA GLU A 378 -16.19 -14.29 29.86
C GLU A 378 -15.54 -13.01 29.29
N GLU A 379 -14.23 -13.02 29.09
CA GLU A 379 -13.49 -11.95 28.40
C GLU A 379 -13.94 -11.87 26.93
N ASN A 380 -14.01 -13.02 26.26
CA ASN A 380 -14.42 -13.12 24.85
C ASN A 380 -15.90 -12.71 24.62
N ILE A 381 -16.79 -12.93 25.58
CA ILE A 381 -18.19 -12.45 25.51
C ILE A 381 -18.20 -10.92 25.44
N GLN A 382 -17.37 -10.22 26.22
CA GLN A 382 -17.28 -8.76 26.19
C GLN A 382 -16.79 -8.26 24.83
N ALA A 383 -15.71 -8.85 24.30
CA ALA A 383 -15.16 -8.49 22.99
C ALA A 383 -16.20 -8.71 21.87
N ARG A 384 -16.93 -9.83 21.89
CA ARG A 384 -17.98 -10.12 20.90
C ARG A 384 -19.20 -9.21 21.05
N ALA A 385 -19.59 -8.83 22.26
CA ALA A 385 -20.65 -7.84 22.47
C ALA A 385 -20.30 -6.51 21.83
N ARG A 386 -19.05 -6.05 21.96
CA ARG A 386 -18.55 -4.83 21.28
C ARG A 386 -18.58 -4.98 19.76
N GLY A 387 -18.06 -6.08 19.23
CA GLY A 387 -18.09 -6.36 17.79
C GLY A 387 -19.51 -6.37 17.22
N MET A 388 -20.46 -6.99 17.91
CA MET A 388 -21.87 -7.01 17.48
C MET A 388 -22.50 -5.62 17.46
N ILE A 389 -22.23 -4.78 18.47
CA ILE A 389 -22.73 -3.40 18.52
C ILE A 389 -22.16 -2.58 17.36
N LEU A 390 -20.85 -2.65 17.12
CA LEU A 390 -20.22 -1.93 16.00
C LEU A 390 -20.79 -2.37 14.65
N MET A 391 -20.98 -3.67 14.43
CA MET A 391 -21.57 -4.19 13.20
C MET A 391 -23.05 -3.81 13.03
N ALA A 392 -23.81 -3.73 14.13
CA ALA A 392 -25.19 -3.24 14.07
C ALA A 392 -25.27 -1.75 13.69
N LEU A 393 -24.35 -0.93 14.21
CA LEU A 393 -24.22 0.49 13.83
C LEU A 393 -23.79 0.63 12.37
N SER A 394 -22.82 -0.17 11.92
CA SER A 394 -22.38 -0.25 10.53
C SER A 394 -23.55 -0.50 9.57
N ASN A 395 -24.32 -1.55 9.83
CA ASN A 395 -25.46 -1.92 9.00
C ASN A 395 -26.56 -0.84 9.00
N LYS A 396 -26.72 -0.14 10.11
CA LYS A 396 -27.77 0.88 10.26
C LYS A 396 -27.44 2.17 9.53
N PHE A 397 -26.15 2.56 9.54
CA PHE A 397 -25.69 3.88 9.08
C PHE A 397 -24.82 3.83 7.82
N GLY A 398 -24.54 2.66 7.25
CA GLY A 398 -23.74 2.53 6.02
C GLY A 398 -22.26 2.81 6.17
N HIS A 399 -21.72 2.80 7.41
CA HIS A 399 -20.31 3.06 7.65
C HIS A 399 -19.51 1.78 7.83
N LEU A 400 -18.27 1.77 7.36
CA LEU A 400 -17.36 0.64 7.53
C LEU A 400 -16.85 0.57 8.97
N VAL A 401 -16.92 -0.59 9.61
CA VAL A 401 -16.18 -0.82 10.87
C VAL A 401 -14.70 -1.02 10.55
N ILE A 402 -13.84 -0.19 11.14
CA ILE A 402 -12.39 -0.38 11.11
C ILE A 402 -11.92 -0.96 12.44
N THR A 403 -11.02 -1.95 12.36
CA THR A 403 -10.43 -2.61 13.53
C THR A 403 -9.10 -1.95 13.92
N THR A 404 -8.65 -2.22 15.11
CA THR A 404 -7.50 -1.56 15.73
C THR A 404 -6.40 -2.54 16.14
N GLY A 405 -6.46 -3.79 15.63
CA GLY A 405 -5.45 -4.81 15.89
C GLY A 405 -4.12 -4.46 15.21
N ASN A 406 -3.01 -4.68 15.90
CA ASN A 406 -1.67 -4.47 15.35
C ASN A 406 -1.00 -5.78 14.95
N LYS A 407 0.13 -5.70 14.21
CA LYS A 407 0.85 -6.87 13.70
C LYS A 407 1.33 -7.81 14.80
N SER A 408 1.78 -7.28 15.93
CA SER A 408 2.29 -8.08 17.06
C SER A 408 1.19 -8.92 17.68
N GLU A 409 0.02 -8.33 17.95
CA GLU A 409 -1.17 -9.01 18.47
C GLU A 409 -1.71 -10.05 17.48
N MET A 410 -1.79 -9.68 16.20
CA MET A 410 -2.21 -10.59 15.12
C MET A 410 -1.25 -11.76 14.94
N ALA A 411 0.05 -11.55 15.12
CA ALA A 411 1.06 -12.60 15.01
C ALA A 411 0.84 -13.69 16.07
N VAL A 412 0.76 -13.29 17.34
CA VAL A 412 0.64 -14.25 18.47
C VAL A 412 -0.80 -14.69 18.75
N GLY A 413 -1.79 -14.09 18.06
CA GLY A 413 -3.20 -14.38 18.24
C GLY A 413 -3.80 -13.80 19.52
N TYR A 414 -3.24 -12.72 20.01
CA TYR A 414 -3.78 -11.96 21.14
C TYR A 414 -4.98 -11.10 20.67
N SER A 415 -6.03 -11.78 20.26
CA SER A 415 -7.25 -11.21 19.67
C SER A 415 -8.41 -12.19 19.82
N THR A 416 -9.63 -11.69 19.76
CA THR A 416 -10.86 -12.48 19.87
C THR A 416 -11.56 -12.57 18.52
N LEU A 417 -11.69 -13.82 17.99
CA LEU A 417 -12.49 -14.06 16.79
C LEU A 417 -13.92 -13.53 16.96
N TYR A 418 -14.38 -12.76 15.96
CA TYR A 418 -15.70 -12.13 15.94
C TYR A 418 -15.93 -11.11 17.07
N GLY A 419 -14.87 -10.69 17.73
CA GLY A 419 -14.86 -9.64 18.74
C GLY A 419 -14.14 -8.39 18.22
N ASP A 420 -12.96 -8.13 18.75
CA ASP A 420 -12.07 -7.02 18.33
C ASP A 420 -11.56 -7.13 16.88
N MET A 421 -11.60 -8.33 16.28
CA MET A 421 -11.30 -8.59 14.87
C MET A 421 -12.50 -8.33 13.93
N ALA A 422 -13.69 -7.98 14.45
CA ALA A 422 -14.88 -7.78 13.64
C ALA A 422 -14.88 -6.42 12.97
N GLY A 423 -14.61 -6.38 11.67
CA GLY A 423 -14.59 -5.17 10.86
C GLY A 423 -14.27 -5.47 9.40
N GLY A 424 -14.31 -4.44 8.55
CA GLY A 424 -14.05 -4.55 7.12
C GLY A 424 -12.64 -4.11 6.73
N PHE A 425 -11.93 -3.36 7.60
CA PHE A 425 -10.56 -2.95 7.37
C PHE A 425 -9.79 -2.84 8.69
N ASP A 426 -8.57 -3.36 8.73
CA ASP A 426 -7.69 -3.35 9.90
C ASP A 426 -6.52 -2.40 9.64
N VAL A 427 -6.59 -1.20 10.19
CA VAL A 427 -5.68 -0.09 9.85
C VAL A 427 -4.24 -0.38 10.24
N LEU A 428 -4.01 -1.03 11.39
CA LEU A 428 -2.69 -1.30 11.95
C LEU A 428 -2.23 -2.75 11.74
N LYS A 429 -2.93 -3.55 10.94
CA LYS A 429 -2.71 -4.99 10.74
C LYS A 429 -1.25 -5.37 10.49
N ASP A 430 -0.51 -4.52 9.78
CA ASP A 430 0.89 -4.77 9.40
C ASP A 430 1.88 -3.82 10.09
N VAL A 431 1.48 -3.22 11.23
CA VAL A 431 2.30 -2.33 12.06
C VAL A 431 2.62 -3.01 13.38
N TYR A 432 3.90 -3.22 13.69
CA TYR A 432 4.32 -3.77 14.98
C TYR A 432 4.01 -2.82 16.14
N LYS A 433 3.79 -3.34 17.34
CA LYS A 433 3.43 -2.54 18.52
C LYS A 433 4.43 -1.42 18.81
N THR A 434 5.71 -1.71 18.70
CA THR A 434 6.78 -0.69 18.86
C THR A 434 6.67 0.43 17.83
N GLN A 435 6.26 0.11 16.61
CA GLN A 435 6.00 1.10 15.56
C GLN A 435 4.71 1.90 15.81
N VAL A 436 3.68 1.30 16.43
CA VAL A 436 2.46 2.03 16.85
C VAL A 436 2.83 3.20 17.75
N TYR A 437 3.70 2.98 18.75
CA TYR A 437 4.21 4.06 19.62
C TYR A 437 4.99 5.13 18.85
N ALA A 438 5.85 4.71 17.92
CA ALA A 438 6.62 5.64 17.09
C ALA A 438 5.71 6.51 16.21
N LEU A 439 4.68 5.90 15.59
CA LEU A 439 3.70 6.60 14.75
C LEU A 439 2.78 7.52 15.55
N ALA A 440 2.38 7.13 16.76
CA ALA A 440 1.60 8.00 17.65
C ALA A 440 2.38 9.26 18.05
N ASN A 441 3.66 9.09 18.41
CA ASN A 441 4.56 10.20 18.68
C ASN A 441 4.82 11.05 17.40
N TYR A 442 4.96 10.42 16.24
CA TYR A 442 5.08 11.13 14.97
C TYR A 442 3.84 12.00 14.71
N ARG A 443 2.62 11.45 14.87
CA ARG A 443 1.38 12.20 14.64
C ARG A 443 1.24 13.40 15.57
N ASN A 444 1.61 13.27 16.84
CA ASN A 444 1.58 14.39 17.79
C ASN A 444 2.58 15.50 17.41
N ARG A 445 3.71 15.16 16.77
CA ARG A 445 4.68 16.19 16.31
C ARG A 445 4.26 16.96 15.05
N LEU A 446 3.20 16.55 14.37
CA LEU A 446 2.70 17.28 13.19
C LEU A 446 1.89 18.54 13.55
N GLU A 447 1.47 18.68 14.79
CA GLU A 447 0.65 19.80 15.28
C GLU A 447 1.28 20.42 16.53
N ASP A 448 0.90 21.65 16.85
CA ASP A 448 1.37 22.36 18.05
C ASP A 448 0.79 21.80 19.36
N THR A 449 -0.27 20.99 19.27
CA THR A 449 -0.93 20.37 20.41
C THR A 449 -1.05 18.86 20.22
N ASP A 450 -0.76 18.12 21.29
CA ASP A 450 -0.88 16.67 21.27
C ASP A 450 -2.32 16.23 20.97
N VAL A 451 -2.53 15.56 19.86
CA VAL A 451 -3.83 15.00 19.48
C VAL A 451 -4.14 13.75 20.28
N ILE A 452 -3.16 12.88 20.45
CA ILE A 452 -3.21 11.71 21.33
C ILE A 452 -2.72 12.16 22.70
N PRO A 453 -3.53 12.01 23.78
CA PRO A 453 -3.09 12.38 25.12
C PRO A 453 -1.79 11.65 25.52
N GLU A 454 -0.83 12.37 26.12
CA GLU A 454 0.48 11.81 26.49
C GLU A 454 0.36 10.54 27.35
N ARG A 455 -0.61 10.51 28.29
CA ARG A 455 -0.81 9.34 29.15
C ARG A 455 -1.31 8.09 28.39
N VAL A 456 -1.90 8.23 27.20
CA VAL A 456 -2.23 7.09 26.31
C VAL A 456 -0.95 6.46 25.76
N ILE A 457 0.06 7.28 25.48
CA ILE A 457 1.36 6.81 24.96
C ILE A 457 2.22 6.22 26.08
N THR A 458 2.17 6.79 27.28
CA THR A 458 3.07 6.40 28.39
C THR A 458 2.52 5.29 29.28
N ARG A 459 1.20 5.04 29.25
CA ARG A 459 0.56 3.99 30.06
C ARG A 459 0.86 2.60 29.47
N PRO A 460 1.14 1.59 30.34
CA PRO A 460 1.25 0.21 29.88
C PRO A 460 -0.02 -0.26 29.16
N PRO A 461 0.12 -1.03 28.06
CA PRO A 461 -1.02 -1.52 27.29
C PRO A 461 -1.82 -2.57 28.08
N SER A 462 -3.14 -2.54 27.94
CA SER A 462 -4.07 -3.46 28.57
C SER A 462 -5.36 -3.59 27.75
N ALA A 463 -5.90 -4.81 27.67
CA ALA A 463 -7.20 -5.09 27.05
C ALA A 463 -8.40 -4.69 27.96
N GLU A 464 -8.20 -4.42 29.25
CA GLU A 464 -9.23 -4.06 30.24
C GLU A 464 -10.45 -5.01 30.25
N LEU A 465 -10.23 -6.32 30.10
CA LEU A 465 -11.28 -7.35 30.10
C LEU A 465 -11.43 -8.05 31.46
N ARG A 466 -10.48 -7.84 32.39
CA ARG A 466 -10.46 -8.34 33.75
C ARG A 466 -9.73 -7.36 34.69
N PRO A 467 -9.90 -7.48 36.04
CA PRO A 467 -9.21 -6.59 36.98
C PRO A 467 -7.69 -6.60 36.79
N ASP A 468 -7.07 -5.41 36.85
CA ASP A 468 -5.61 -5.18 36.84
C ASP A 468 -4.85 -5.87 35.69
N GLN A 469 -5.52 -6.14 34.58
CA GLN A 469 -4.94 -6.81 33.41
C GLN A 469 -3.84 -5.98 32.77
N LYS A 470 -2.75 -6.64 32.37
CA LYS A 470 -1.68 -6.10 31.51
C LYS A 470 -1.36 -7.12 30.42
N ASP A 471 -0.95 -6.62 29.25
CA ASP A 471 -0.57 -7.51 28.14
C ASP A 471 0.64 -8.37 28.52
N GLN A 472 1.56 -7.85 29.34
CA GLN A 472 2.71 -8.56 29.88
C GLN A 472 2.34 -9.74 30.80
N ASP A 473 1.11 -9.88 31.27
CA ASP A 473 0.66 -11.08 31.98
C ASP A 473 0.71 -12.33 31.10
N SER A 474 0.68 -12.16 29.77
CA SER A 474 0.59 -13.24 28.79
C SER A 474 1.65 -13.15 27.69
N LEU A 475 2.25 -11.99 27.47
CA LEU A 475 3.21 -11.73 26.41
C LEU A 475 4.53 -11.18 26.97
N PRO A 476 5.67 -11.40 26.28
CA PRO A 476 6.91 -10.70 26.57
C PRO A 476 6.75 -9.19 26.36
N ASP A 477 7.72 -8.40 26.85
CA ASP A 477 7.80 -6.98 26.51
C ASP A 477 7.82 -6.80 24.99
N TYR A 478 7.06 -5.84 24.48
CA TYR A 478 6.85 -5.67 23.04
C TYR A 478 8.16 -5.38 22.28
N GLU A 479 9.16 -4.75 22.89
CA GLU A 479 10.47 -4.56 22.25
C GLU A 479 11.14 -5.90 21.92
N VAL A 480 11.08 -6.86 22.83
CA VAL A 480 11.63 -8.20 22.63
C VAL A 480 10.73 -9.03 21.71
N LEU A 481 9.42 -8.98 21.95
CA LEU A 481 8.44 -9.70 21.13
C LEU A 481 8.56 -9.31 19.66
N ASP A 482 8.53 -8.01 19.36
CA ASP A 482 8.59 -7.49 17.98
C ASP A 482 9.91 -7.83 17.28
N ALA A 483 11.02 -7.83 18.03
CA ALA A 483 12.33 -8.24 17.50
C ALA A 483 12.32 -9.71 17.07
N ILE A 484 11.78 -10.61 17.91
CA ILE A 484 11.62 -12.04 17.58
C ILE A 484 10.67 -12.22 16.41
N LEU A 485 9.53 -11.51 16.40
CA LEU A 485 8.53 -11.58 15.34
C LEU A 485 9.08 -11.12 13.98
N LYS A 486 9.86 -10.02 13.95
CA LYS A 486 10.53 -9.54 12.73
C LYS A 486 11.48 -10.59 12.17
N ASP A 487 12.27 -11.21 13.04
CA ASP A 487 13.20 -12.27 12.63
C ASP A 487 12.45 -13.48 12.09
N TYR A 488 11.40 -13.93 12.77
CA TYR A 488 10.66 -15.12 12.37
C TYR A 488 9.74 -14.90 11.15
N ILE A 489 9.08 -13.73 11.06
CA ILE A 489 8.06 -13.46 10.02
C ILE A 489 8.67 -12.73 8.83
N ASP A 490 9.39 -11.62 9.06
CA ASP A 490 9.88 -10.77 7.96
C ASP A 490 11.17 -11.34 7.35
N ASN A 491 12.05 -11.97 8.18
CA ASN A 491 13.34 -12.50 7.76
C ASN A 491 13.37 -14.03 7.57
N ASP A 492 12.26 -14.74 7.83
CA ASP A 492 12.15 -16.21 7.75
C ASP A 492 13.22 -16.99 8.56
N LEU A 493 13.73 -16.41 9.65
CA LEU A 493 14.73 -17.07 10.49
C LEU A 493 14.10 -18.16 11.36
N GLY A 494 14.83 -19.26 11.52
CA GLY A 494 14.41 -20.37 12.38
C GLY A 494 14.81 -20.16 13.85
N PHE A 495 14.32 -21.06 14.72
CA PHE A 495 14.57 -21.04 16.17
C PHE A 495 16.06 -20.88 16.52
N ASN A 496 16.93 -21.67 15.88
CA ASN A 496 18.37 -21.66 16.19
C ASN A 496 19.04 -20.34 15.79
N GLU A 497 18.62 -19.75 14.67
CA GLU A 497 19.17 -18.49 14.16
C GLU A 497 18.74 -17.31 15.05
N ILE A 498 17.48 -17.32 15.51
CA ILE A 498 16.95 -16.29 16.41
C ILE A 498 17.62 -16.39 17.79
N THR A 499 17.75 -17.60 18.36
CA THR A 499 18.42 -17.79 19.65
C THR A 499 19.91 -17.43 19.59
N ALA A 500 20.57 -17.65 18.45
CA ALA A 500 21.96 -17.25 18.24
C ALA A 500 22.19 -15.73 18.31
N LYS A 501 21.12 -14.92 18.15
CA LYS A 501 21.16 -13.46 18.35
C LYS A 501 21.12 -13.03 19.82
N GLY A 502 20.97 -13.98 20.76
CA GLY A 502 21.00 -13.73 22.19
C GLY A 502 19.63 -13.65 22.87
N PHE A 503 18.54 -13.96 22.16
CA PHE A 503 17.20 -14.07 22.77
C PHE A 503 17.08 -15.34 23.63
N ASP A 504 16.29 -15.26 24.71
CA ASP A 504 15.99 -16.40 25.56
C ASP A 504 15.31 -17.53 24.78
N PRO A 505 15.86 -18.76 24.79
CA PRO A 505 15.33 -19.88 24.00
C PRO A 505 13.88 -20.24 24.30
N ASP A 506 13.44 -20.14 25.57
CA ASP A 506 12.07 -20.48 25.94
C ASP A 506 11.08 -19.42 25.45
N MET A 507 11.47 -18.15 25.49
CA MET A 507 10.71 -17.05 24.95
C MET A 507 10.56 -17.15 23.42
N VAL A 508 11.65 -17.45 22.70
CA VAL A 508 11.62 -17.68 21.24
C VAL A 508 10.70 -18.83 20.90
N ARG A 509 10.83 -19.96 21.61
CA ARG A 509 9.98 -21.15 21.41
C ARG A 509 8.50 -20.84 21.64
N GLN A 510 8.18 -20.13 22.72
CA GLN A 510 6.82 -19.73 23.04
C GLN A 510 6.24 -18.83 21.96
N THR A 511 6.98 -17.81 21.53
CA THR A 511 6.57 -16.85 20.49
C THR A 511 6.29 -17.57 19.17
N ILE A 512 7.20 -18.42 18.69
CA ILE A 512 7.00 -19.17 17.44
C ILE A 512 5.76 -20.07 17.53
N ARG A 513 5.55 -20.79 18.66
CA ARG A 513 4.36 -21.61 18.88
C ARG A 513 3.06 -20.79 18.82
N LEU A 514 3.04 -19.60 19.42
CA LEU A 514 1.89 -18.71 19.36
C LEU A 514 1.60 -18.27 17.92
N VAL A 515 2.63 -17.89 17.17
CA VAL A 515 2.48 -17.51 15.75
C VAL A 515 1.90 -18.67 14.94
N ASP A 516 2.46 -19.87 15.05
CA ASP A 516 2.03 -21.02 14.23
C ASP A 516 0.61 -21.49 14.56
N ARG A 517 0.21 -21.43 15.82
CA ARG A 517 -1.14 -21.81 16.26
C ARG A 517 -2.22 -20.78 15.91
N SER A 518 -1.84 -19.54 15.61
CA SER A 518 -2.77 -18.43 15.41
C SER A 518 -3.16 -18.18 13.95
N GLU A 519 -2.69 -19.02 13.01
CA GLU A 519 -2.98 -18.86 11.58
C GLU A 519 -4.48 -18.82 11.28
N TYR A 520 -5.29 -19.63 11.99
CA TYR A 520 -6.74 -19.66 11.78
C TYR A 520 -7.44 -18.34 12.14
N LYS A 521 -6.90 -17.58 13.13
CA LYS A 521 -7.39 -16.23 13.46
C LYS A 521 -7.04 -15.24 12.35
N ARG A 522 -5.79 -15.25 11.90
CA ARG A 522 -5.33 -14.36 10.83
C ARG A 522 -6.09 -14.53 9.53
N ARG A 523 -6.51 -15.76 9.20
CA ARG A 523 -7.33 -16.03 8.00
C ARG A 523 -8.73 -15.44 8.05
N GLN A 524 -9.20 -15.03 9.21
CA GLN A 524 -10.50 -14.40 9.40
C GLN A 524 -10.40 -12.93 9.78
N ALA A 525 -9.19 -12.39 9.84
CA ALA A 525 -8.97 -10.97 10.07
C ALA A 525 -9.34 -10.15 8.83
N ALA A 526 -9.80 -8.92 9.06
CA ALA A 526 -10.04 -7.96 8.00
C ALA A 526 -8.78 -7.71 7.18
N ILE A 527 -8.96 -7.23 5.95
CA ILE A 527 -7.85 -6.72 5.12
C ILE A 527 -7.26 -5.47 5.77
N GLY A 528 -5.99 -5.16 5.50
CA GLY A 528 -5.33 -3.96 6.02
C GLY A 528 -4.08 -3.63 5.23
N THR A 529 -3.63 -2.39 5.31
CA THR A 529 -2.52 -1.87 4.50
C THR A 529 -1.20 -2.59 4.81
N LYS A 530 -0.57 -3.15 3.77
CA LYS A 530 0.79 -3.68 3.84
C LYS A 530 1.80 -2.52 3.91
N VAL A 531 2.64 -2.53 4.93
CA VAL A 531 3.72 -1.54 5.11
C VAL A 531 5.08 -2.16 5.42
N SER A 532 5.10 -3.38 5.95
CA SER A 532 6.32 -4.09 6.33
C SER A 532 6.89 -4.92 5.16
N HIS A 533 8.06 -5.50 5.37
CA HIS A 533 8.70 -6.38 4.38
C HIS A 533 7.84 -7.60 4.05
N LYS A 534 7.16 -8.20 5.03
CA LYS A 534 6.34 -9.39 4.84
C LYS A 534 5.05 -9.32 5.67
N ALA A 535 3.93 -9.06 4.99
CA ALA A 535 2.62 -8.99 5.63
C ALA A 535 1.95 -10.36 5.77
N PHE A 536 0.97 -10.45 6.69
CA PHE A 536 0.07 -11.60 6.76
C PHE A 536 -0.93 -11.59 5.60
N GLY A 537 -1.07 -12.72 4.92
CA GLY A 537 -1.94 -12.88 3.76
C GLY A 537 -1.20 -13.50 2.59
N ARG A 538 -1.03 -12.76 1.49
CA ARG A 538 -0.40 -13.27 0.26
C ARG A 538 1.06 -13.66 0.42
N GLU A 539 1.79 -12.99 1.29
CA GLU A 539 3.24 -13.20 1.46
C GLU A 539 3.56 -14.33 2.45
N ARG A 540 2.62 -14.67 3.36
CA ARG A 540 2.78 -15.77 4.30
C ARG A 540 1.63 -16.77 4.14
N ARG A 541 1.86 -17.83 3.35
CA ARG A 541 0.85 -18.82 2.92
C ARG A 541 0.97 -20.13 3.68
N TYR A 542 0.99 -20.10 5.00
CA TYR A 542 1.05 -21.29 5.83
C TYR A 542 -0.25 -22.10 5.73
N PRO A 543 -0.18 -23.45 5.67
CA PRO A 543 -1.36 -24.30 5.76
C PRO A 543 -2.04 -24.13 7.12
N LEU A 544 -3.38 -24.04 7.14
CA LEU A 544 -4.16 -23.95 8.39
C LEU A 544 -4.02 -25.21 9.23
N VAL A 545 -4.04 -26.35 8.58
CA VAL A 545 -3.88 -27.65 9.22
C VAL A 545 -2.55 -28.23 8.80
N ASN A 546 -1.60 -28.26 9.72
CA ASN A 546 -0.28 -28.83 9.48
C ASN A 546 0.30 -29.44 10.76
N GLY A 547 1.19 -30.40 10.59
CA GLY A 547 1.93 -31.05 11.68
C GLY A 547 3.34 -30.49 11.88
N TRP A 548 3.68 -29.37 11.22
CA TRP A 548 4.96 -28.74 11.40
C TRP A 548 5.10 -28.22 12.82
N SER A 549 6.18 -28.55 13.48
CA SER A 549 6.47 -28.08 14.83
C SER A 549 7.97 -27.81 14.97
N ILE A 550 8.31 -26.83 15.79
CA ILE A 550 9.69 -26.48 16.11
C ILE A 550 10.46 -27.66 16.74
N GLU A 551 9.76 -28.65 17.28
CA GLU A 551 10.29 -29.83 17.96
C GLU A 551 10.32 -31.08 17.08
N SER A 552 9.74 -31.04 15.88
CA SER A 552 9.83 -32.17 14.95
C SER A 552 11.26 -32.21 14.37
N LYS A 553 11.98 -33.29 14.74
CA LYS A 553 13.28 -33.61 14.20
C LYS A 553 13.19 -34.10 12.75
#